data_ddd07b8ed313028cb61561ee2f877b7f
#
_entry.id   ddd07b8ed313028cb61561ee2f877b7f
#
_cell.length_a   1.000
_cell.length_b   1.000
_cell.length_c   1.000
_cell.angle_alpha   90.00
_cell.angle_beta   90.00
_cell.angle_gamma   90.00
#
_symmetry.space_group_name_H-M   'P 1'
#
loop_
_entity.id
_entity.type
_entity.pdbx_description
1 polymer ?
#
loop_
_entity_poly.entity_id
_entity_poly.type
_entity_poly.pdbx_seq_one_letter_code
_entity_poly.pdbx_strand_id
1 'polypeptide(L)'
;MGFKMRWRRTASAAAGTLVVALLSVLPAQPAAAATGQISGLAGKCVDVAAAGTANGTAVQLYDCNGTAAQQWNVGSDGTVRALGKCLDVSGGSTADGALIQLWDCNGSGAQRWTVSAARDIVNPQANKCLDVTGANSANGTRIQLWTCNGTAAQKWTAPAAGGGTTPSGFVVTEAQFNQMFPGRNSFYSYSGLVAALSAYPAFANTGSDTVKKQEAAAFLANVNHETGGLVHIVEQNTANYPAYCNWSMSYGCPAGQAAYYGRGPIQLSWNFNYKAAGDALGLDLLNNPWLVQNDASVAWRTGLWYWNTQNGPGTMTGHNAMVNGAGFGQTIRSINGTLECDGRNPAQVQSRVDAYNRFAGILGVTPGANLYC
;
A
#
# COMPACT_ATOMS: atom_id res chain seq x y z
N MET A 1 69.50 -56.93 -24.10
CA MET A 1 68.79 -57.46 -22.92
C MET A 1 68.09 -56.30 -22.25
N GLY A 2 66.82 -56.14 -22.47
CA GLY A 2 66.03 -55.00 -21.93
C GLY A 2 64.77 -55.52 -21.27
N PHE A 3 64.72 -55.34 -19.95
CA PHE A 3 63.59 -55.71 -19.16
C PHE A 3 62.50 -54.66 -19.29
N LYS A 4 61.29 -54.98 -19.79
CA LYS A 4 60.10 -54.15 -19.76
C LYS A 4 59.30 -54.45 -18.53
N MET A 5 59.25 -53.50 -17.60
CA MET A 5 58.41 -53.58 -16.38
C MET A 5 57.01 -53.09 -16.72
N ARG A 6 55.97 -53.97 -16.59
CA ARG A 6 54.57 -53.64 -16.76
C ARG A 6 54.00 -53.15 -15.43
N TRP A 7 53.53 -51.94 -15.37
CA TRP A 7 52.74 -51.42 -14.24
C TRP A 7 51.26 -51.75 -14.47
N ARG A 8 50.69 -52.49 -13.55
CA ARG A 8 49.25 -52.70 -13.50
C ARG A 8 48.64 -51.50 -12.73
N ARG A 9 47.74 -50.76 -13.38
CA ARG A 9 46.90 -49.78 -12.72
C ARG A 9 45.67 -50.49 -12.12
N THR A 10 45.55 -50.49 -10.82
CA THR A 10 44.33 -50.83 -10.10
C THR A 10 43.42 -49.59 -10.07
N ALA A 11 42.27 -49.66 -10.72
CA ALA A 11 41.24 -48.67 -10.64
C ALA A 11 40.39 -48.91 -9.38
N SER A 12 40.51 -48.06 -8.39
CA SER A 12 39.58 -48.01 -7.25
C SER A 12 38.35 -47.20 -7.66
N ALA A 13 37.23 -47.88 -7.78
CA ALA A 13 35.92 -47.24 -7.96
C ALA A 13 35.46 -46.67 -6.62
N ALA A 14 35.50 -45.32 -6.47
CA ALA A 14 34.82 -44.65 -5.39
C ALA A 14 33.34 -44.47 -5.73
N ALA A 15 32.49 -45.23 -5.04
CA ALA A 15 31.04 -45.02 -5.09
C ALA A 15 30.69 -43.75 -4.33
N GLY A 16 30.47 -42.66 -5.07
CA GLY A 16 29.92 -41.41 -4.55
C GLY A 16 28.41 -41.55 -4.35
N THR A 17 27.96 -41.63 -3.11
CA THR A 17 26.54 -41.50 -2.76
C THR A 17 26.11 -40.06 -2.97
N LEU A 18 25.34 -39.81 -4.03
CA LEU A 18 24.63 -38.55 -4.23
C LEU A 18 23.52 -38.47 -3.17
N VAL A 19 23.70 -37.63 -2.12
CA VAL A 19 22.61 -37.22 -1.25
C VAL A 19 21.85 -36.15 -1.98
N VAL A 20 20.74 -36.48 -2.62
CA VAL A 20 19.76 -35.53 -3.16
C VAL A 20 19.00 -34.97 -1.97
N ALA A 21 19.40 -33.76 -1.50
CA ALA A 21 18.60 -33.01 -0.57
C ALA A 21 17.32 -32.54 -1.26
N LEU A 22 16.21 -33.22 -0.99
CA LEU A 22 14.88 -32.74 -1.34
C LEU A 22 14.59 -31.48 -0.51
N LEU A 23 14.82 -30.30 -1.10
CA LEU A 23 14.30 -29.05 -0.58
C LEU A 23 12.76 -29.12 -0.71
N SER A 24 12.08 -29.46 0.39
CA SER A 24 10.64 -29.30 0.50
C SER A 24 10.33 -27.81 0.47
N VAL A 25 9.83 -27.32 -0.68
CA VAL A 25 9.22 -25.99 -0.78
C VAL A 25 7.92 -26.06 0.02
N LEU A 26 7.96 -25.61 1.28
CA LEU A 26 6.75 -25.38 2.06
C LEU A 26 5.98 -24.23 1.37
N PRO A 27 4.68 -24.41 1.08
CA PRO A 27 3.88 -23.31 0.57
C PRO A 27 3.92 -22.16 1.59
N ALA A 28 4.20 -20.95 1.11
CA ALA A 28 4.14 -19.75 1.94
C ALA A 28 2.73 -19.66 2.54
N GLN A 29 2.62 -19.79 3.86
CA GLN A 29 1.37 -19.52 4.55
C GLN A 29 1.02 -18.04 4.36
N PRO A 30 -0.22 -17.70 3.98
CA PRO A 30 -0.64 -16.31 3.97
C PRO A 30 -0.44 -15.72 5.36
N ALA A 31 0.13 -14.52 5.42
CA ALA A 31 0.32 -13.81 6.68
C ALA A 31 -1.01 -13.75 7.43
N ALA A 32 -1.02 -14.22 8.66
CA ALA A 32 -2.21 -14.19 9.50
C ALA A 32 -2.61 -12.71 9.69
N ALA A 33 -3.82 -12.35 9.30
CA ALA A 33 -4.36 -11.03 9.52
C ALA A 33 -4.41 -10.75 11.04
N ALA A 34 -4.10 -9.51 11.45
CA ALA A 34 -4.15 -9.16 12.86
C ALA A 34 -5.58 -9.23 13.37
N THR A 35 -5.77 -10.05 14.39
CA THR A 35 -7.03 -10.16 15.09
C THR A 35 -6.93 -9.43 16.42
N GLY A 36 -7.90 -8.61 16.76
CA GLY A 36 -7.94 -7.86 18.00
C GLY A 36 -9.19 -7.03 18.14
N GLN A 37 -9.27 -6.27 19.23
CA GLN A 37 -10.38 -5.38 19.48
C GLN A 37 -10.32 -4.13 18.61
N ILE A 38 -11.49 -3.64 18.15
CA ILE A 38 -11.67 -2.29 17.63
C ILE A 38 -12.27 -1.47 18.74
N SER A 39 -11.51 -0.54 19.31
CA SER A 39 -11.96 0.31 20.41
C SER A 39 -12.12 1.76 20.00
N GLY A 40 -13.08 2.47 20.59
CA GLY A 40 -13.40 3.85 20.21
C GLY A 40 -14.04 4.64 21.35
N LEU A 41 -15.18 5.24 21.09
CA LEU A 41 -15.89 6.13 22.00
C LEU A 41 -15.95 5.58 23.44
N ALA A 42 -15.57 6.41 24.40
CA ALA A 42 -15.52 6.07 25.83
C ALA A 42 -14.68 4.84 26.20
N GLY A 43 -13.70 4.47 25.34
CA GLY A 43 -12.85 3.29 25.55
C GLY A 43 -13.57 1.96 25.33
N LYS A 44 -14.74 1.97 24.70
CA LYS A 44 -15.53 0.78 24.43
C LYS A 44 -15.18 0.15 23.08
N CYS A 45 -15.64 -1.09 22.87
CA CYS A 45 -15.31 -1.92 21.73
C CYS A 45 -16.48 -2.08 20.76
N VAL A 46 -16.16 -2.23 19.48
CA VAL A 46 -17.09 -2.75 18.47
C VAL A 46 -17.36 -4.22 18.78
N ASP A 47 -18.62 -4.58 18.92
CA ASP A 47 -19.09 -5.85 19.45
C ASP A 47 -20.19 -6.43 18.57
N VAL A 48 -20.18 -7.74 18.38
CA VAL A 48 -21.27 -8.47 17.73
C VAL A 48 -22.27 -8.86 18.80
N ALA A 49 -23.49 -8.33 18.72
CA ALA A 49 -24.53 -8.52 19.74
C ALA A 49 -24.71 -10.00 20.07
N ALA A 50 -24.65 -10.34 21.37
CA ALA A 50 -24.79 -11.68 21.91
C ALA A 50 -23.87 -12.74 21.24
N ALA A 51 -22.73 -12.34 20.61
CA ALA A 51 -21.88 -13.20 19.82
C ALA A 51 -22.63 -13.98 18.71
N GLY A 52 -23.73 -13.43 18.20
CA GLY A 52 -24.57 -14.07 17.19
C GLY A 52 -23.84 -14.23 15.87
N THR A 53 -24.04 -15.39 15.20
CA THR A 53 -23.41 -15.70 13.91
C THR A 53 -24.41 -15.70 12.74
N ALA A 54 -25.68 -15.37 12.99
CA ALA A 54 -26.68 -15.26 11.93
C ALA A 54 -26.43 -14.01 11.07
N ASN A 55 -26.76 -14.09 9.78
CA ASN A 55 -26.77 -12.91 8.92
C ASN A 55 -27.77 -11.87 9.46
N GLY A 56 -27.37 -10.60 9.49
CA GLY A 56 -28.15 -9.52 10.07
C GLY A 56 -27.92 -9.32 11.58
N THR A 57 -27.04 -10.11 12.22
CA THR A 57 -26.70 -9.86 13.64
C THR A 57 -26.18 -8.44 13.82
N ALA A 58 -26.72 -7.73 14.81
CA ALA A 58 -26.38 -6.36 15.09
C ALA A 58 -24.92 -6.19 15.48
N VAL A 59 -24.29 -5.13 14.99
CA VAL A 59 -23.02 -4.62 15.49
C VAL A 59 -23.29 -3.41 16.36
N GLN A 60 -22.67 -3.37 17.53
CA GLN A 60 -22.94 -2.42 18.61
C GLN A 60 -21.66 -1.94 19.29
N LEU A 61 -21.77 -0.88 20.09
CA LEU A 61 -20.76 -0.47 21.06
C LEU A 61 -21.00 -1.22 22.37
N TYR A 62 -19.96 -1.77 22.97
CA TYR A 62 -20.07 -2.50 24.23
C TYR A 62 -18.77 -2.38 25.05
N ASP A 63 -18.85 -2.59 26.39
CA ASP A 63 -17.65 -2.66 27.21
C ASP A 63 -16.68 -3.70 26.66
N CYS A 64 -15.38 -3.34 26.57
CA CYS A 64 -14.36 -4.26 26.12
C CYS A 64 -14.20 -5.43 27.09
N ASN A 65 -14.54 -6.63 26.67
CA ASN A 65 -14.56 -7.84 27.50
C ASN A 65 -13.68 -8.98 26.95
N GLY A 66 -13.02 -8.76 25.79
CA GLY A 66 -12.09 -9.72 25.21
C GLY A 66 -12.71 -10.96 24.58
N THR A 67 -14.04 -11.07 24.52
CA THR A 67 -14.74 -12.22 23.93
C THR A 67 -14.55 -12.29 22.41
N ALA A 68 -14.87 -13.44 21.80
CA ALA A 68 -14.81 -13.63 20.35
C ALA A 68 -15.70 -12.63 19.58
N ALA A 69 -16.76 -12.09 20.19
CA ALA A 69 -17.64 -11.06 19.62
C ALA A 69 -16.92 -9.73 19.36
N GLN A 70 -15.77 -9.52 19.98
CA GLN A 70 -14.95 -8.31 19.88
C GLN A 70 -13.59 -8.55 19.21
N GLN A 71 -13.36 -9.77 18.70
CA GLN A 71 -12.14 -10.11 17.99
C GLN A 71 -12.33 -9.91 16.50
N TRP A 72 -11.86 -8.77 16.01
CA TRP A 72 -11.97 -8.35 14.64
C TRP A 72 -10.67 -8.58 13.89
N ASN A 73 -10.78 -9.19 12.74
CA ASN A 73 -9.71 -9.35 11.79
C ASN A 73 -9.86 -8.29 10.70
N VAL A 74 -8.91 -7.36 10.63
CA VAL A 74 -8.86 -6.35 9.56
C VAL A 74 -8.01 -6.92 8.44
N GLY A 75 -8.67 -7.40 7.38
CA GLY A 75 -8.03 -8.06 6.26
C GLY A 75 -7.33 -7.09 5.30
N SER A 76 -6.24 -7.54 4.70
CA SER A 76 -5.57 -6.81 3.62
C SER A 76 -6.44 -6.69 2.35
N ASP A 77 -7.50 -7.51 2.25
CA ASP A 77 -8.51 -7.46 1.21
C ASP A 77 -9.56 -6.36 1.44
N GLY A 78 -9.40 -5.54 2.48
CA GLY A 78 -10.31 -4.47 2.85
C GLY A 78 -11.56 -4.96 3.59
N THR A 79 -11.64 -6.22 4.00
CA THR A 79 -12.74 -6.71 4.83
C THR A 79 -12.38 -6.61 6.32
N VAL A 80 -13.40 -6.39 7.16
CA VAL A 80 -13.30 -6.46 8.62
C VAL A 80 -14.16 -7.63 9.07
N ARG A 81 -13.58 -8.63 9.74
CA ARG A 81 -14.24 -9.92 10.00
C ARG A 81 -14.25 -10.25 11.48
N ALA A 82 -15.37 -10.81 11.94
CA ALA A 82 -15.51 -11.44 13.25
C ALA A 82 -16.38 -12.69 13.12
N LEU A 83 -16.15 -13.70 13.96
CA LEU A 83 -16.99 -14.91 14.02
C LEU A 83 -17.20 -15.60 12.66
N GLY A 84 -16.19 -15.52 11.75
CA GLY A 84 -16.24 -16.12 10.41
C GLY A 84 -17.06 -15.34 9.38
N LYS A 85 -17.56 -14.15 9.71
CA LYS A 85 -18.38 -13.27 8.84
C LYS A 85 -17.76 -11.89 8.68
N CYS A 86 -18.34 -11.07 7.80
CA CYS A 86 -17.87 -9.73 7.47
C CYS A 86 -18.71 -8.64 8.14
N LEU A 87 -18.06 -7.55 8.57
CA LEU A 87 -18.68 -6.29 8.89
C LEU A 87 -19.33 -5.75 7.64
N ASP A 88 -20.62 -5.48 7.67
CA ASP A 88 -21.45 -5.24 6.49
C ASP A 88 -22.41 -4.08 6.72
N VAL A 89 -22.57 -3.25 5.69
CA VAL A 89 -23.60 -2.20 5.69
C VAL A 89 -24.94 -2.82 5.26
N SER A 90 -25.93 -2.80 6.12
CA SER A 90 -27.24 -3.40 5.88
C SER A 90 -27.86 -2.94 4.57
N GLY A 91 -28.24 -3.91 3.72
CA GLY A 91 -28.83 -3.66 2.42
C GLY A 91 -27.88 -2.99 1.41
N GLY A 92 -26.58 -2.87 1.69
CA GLY A 92 -25.64 -2.14 0.84
C GLY A 92 -25.95 -0.64 0.73
N SER A 93 -26.67 -0.09 1.70
CA SER A 93 -27.11 1.30 1.72
C SER A 93 -25.92 2.27 1.83
N THR A 94 -25.98 3.38 1.11
CA THR A 94 -24.99 4.47 1.20
C THR A 94 -25.51 5.68 1.99
N ALA A 95 -26.72 5.58 2.59
CA ALA A 95 -27.35 6.66 3.34
C ALA A 95 -26.77 6.80 4.75
N ASP A 96 -26.80 8.02 5.30
CA ASP A 96 -26.56 8.25 6.72
C ASP A 96 -27.59 7.50 7.57
N GLY A 97 -27.15 6.89 8.66
CA GLY A 97 -27.98 6.07 9.53
C GLY A 97 -28.13 4.62 9.08
N ALA A 98 -27.54 4.20 7.96
CA ALA A 98 -27.52 2.80 7.56
C ALA A 98 -26.83 1.95 8.65
N LEU A 99 -27.53 0.94 9.15
CA LEU A 99 -27.04 0.14 10.27
C LEU A 99 -25.96 -0.83 9.83
N ILE A 100 -25.02 -1.08 10.72
CA ILE A 100 -23.97 -2.06 10.54
C ILE A 100 -24.41 -3.39 11.15
N GLN A 101 -24.10 -4.46 10.43
CA GLN A 101 -24.45 -5.83 10.77
C GLN A 101 -23.31 -6.80 10.50
N LEU A 102 -23.44 -8.02 10.96
CA LEU A 102 -22.62 -9.14 10.58
C LEU A 102 -23.31 -9.90 9.43
N TRP A 103 -22.59 -10.21 8.35
CA TRP A 103 -23.13 -10.91 7.19
C TRP A 103 -22.11 -11.86 6.58
N ASP A 104 -22.58 -12.89 5.83
CA ASP A 104 -21.68 -13.74 5.05
C ASP A 104 -20.80 -12.89 4.13
N CYS A 105 -19.49 -13.20 4.08
CA CYS A 105 -18.58 -12.47 3.22
C CYS A 105 -18.91 -12.76 1.74
N ASN A 106 -19.32 -11.73 1.00
CA ASN A 106 -19.78 -11.83 -0.38
C ASN A 106 -18.97 -10.95 -1.35
N GLY A 107 -17.96 -10.23 -0.84
CA GLY A 107 -17.08 -9.39 -1.64
C GLY A 107 -17.69 -8.08 -2.15
N SER A 108 -18.93 -7.74 -1.74
CA SER A 108 -19.59 -6.50 -2.13
C SER A 108 -18.92 -5.25 -1.56
N GLY A 109 -19.23 -4.09 -2.11
CA GLY A 109 -18.76 -2.80 -1.59
C GLY A 109 -19.25 -2.49 -0.18
N ALA A 110 -20.42 -3.06 0.23
CA ALA A 110 -20.95 -2.95 1.60
C ALA A 110 -20.01 -3.54 2.67
N GLN A 111 -19.08 -4.42 2.27
CA GLN A 111 -18.15 -5.12 3.14
C GLN A 111 -16.69 -4.63 2.99
N ARG A 112 -16.49 -3.55 2.24
CA ARG A 112 -15.18 -2.94 2.05
C ARG A 112 -14.99 -1.80 3.03
N TRP A 113 -13.85 -1.84 3.74
CA TRP A 113 -13.52 -0.89 4.78
C TRP A 113 -12.06 -0.48 4.68
N THR A 114 -11.79 0.79 4.91
CA THR A 114 -10.44 1.34 5.00
C THR A 114 -10.25 1.96 6.37
N VAL A 115 -9.23 1.53 7.10
CA VAL A 115 -8.84 2.16 8.36
C VAL A 115 -7.85 3.28 8.04
N SER A 116 -8.25 4.53 8.29
CA SER A 116 -7.42 5.70 8.01
C SER A 116 -6.40 5.97 9.12
N ALA A 117 -5.33 6.71 8.78
CA ALA A 117 -4.36 7.19 9.78
C ALA A 117 -5.01 8.15 10.80
N ALA A 118 -6.12 8.81 10.42
CA ALA A 118 -6.92 9.63 11.31
C ALA A 118 -7.84 8.82 12.24
N ARG A 119 -7.71 7.48 12.22
CA ARG A 119 -8.48 6.51 13.00
C ARG A 119 -9.97 6.45 12.61
N ASP A 120 -10.32 6.81 11.38
CA ASP A 120 -11.63 6.54 10.84
C ASP A 120 -11.67 5.16 10.20
N ILE A 121 -12.78 4.44 10.31
CA ILE A 121 -13.06 3.24 9.52
C ILE A 121 -14.09 3.65 8.48
N VAL A 122 -13.65 3.74 7.21
CA VAL A 122 -14.43 4.30 6.12
C VAL A 122 -14.92 3.20 5.19
N ASN A 123 -16.19 3.24 4.81
CA ASN A 123 -16.73 2.45 3.72
C ASN A 123 -16.51 3.23 2.41
N PRO A 124 -15.65 2.77 1.46
CA PRO A 124 -15.35 3.51 0.25
C PRO A 124 -16.53 3.63 -0.71
N GLN A 125 -17.45 2.64 -0.74
CA GLN A 125 -18.64 2.68 -1.59
C GLN A 125 -19.55 3.87 -1.25
N ALA A 126 -19.72 4.13 0.05
CA ALA A 126 -20.56 5.21 0.53
C ALA A 126 -19.78 6.51 0.77
N ASN A 127 -18.45 6.45 0.83
CA ASN A 127 -17.59 7.53 1.31
C ASN A 127 -18.03 8.05 2.69
N LYS A 128 -18.32 7.13 3.61
CA LYS A 128 -18.82 7.40 4.96
C LYS A 128 -18.09 6.59 6.02
N CYS A 129 -18.16 7.08 7.25
CA CYS A 129 -17.46 6.55 8.40
C CYS A 129 -18.33 5.60 9.24
N LEU A 130 -17.69 4.59 9.82
CA LEU A 130 -18.24 3.80 10.91
C LEU A 130 -18.46 4.71 12.10
N ASP A 131 -19.68 4.77 12.61
CA ASP A 131 -20.14 5.78 13.56
C ASP A 131 -20.98 5.18 14.69
N VAL A 132 -20.82 5.69 15.90
CA VAL A 132 -21.68 5.33 17.03
C VAL A 132 -22.94 6.19 17.00
N THR A 133 -24.10 5.57 16.81
CA THR A 133 -25.38 6.27 16.70
C THR A 133 -25.59 7.28 17.84
N GLY A 134 -25.78 8.55 17.44
CA GLY A 134 -26.00 9.65 18.39
C GLY A 134 -24.85 9.94 19.34
N ALA A 135 -23.64 9.43 19.06
CA ALA A 135 -22.48 9.48 19.96
C ALA A 135 -22.80 8.97 21.38
N ASN A 136 -23.75 8.03 21.49
CA ASN A 136 -24.20 7.49 22.77
C ASN A 136 -23.25 6.36 23.22
N SER A 137 -22.61 6.54 24.37
CA SER A 137 -21.62 5.57 24.89
C SER A 137 -22.28 4.43 25.72
N ALA A 138 -23.60 4.29 25.77
CA ALA A 138 -24.22 3.17 26.43
C ALA A 138 -23.92 1.83 25.75
N ASN A 139 -23.83 0.74 26.53
CA ASN A 139 -23.72 -0.61 25.99
C ASN A 139 -24.95 -0.95 25.15
N GLY A 140 -24.74 -1.59 24.00
CA GLY A 140 -25.80 -1.93 23.07
C GLY A 140 -26.14 -0.84 22.06
N THR A 141 -25.49 0.33 22.14
CA THR A 141 -25.66 1.38 21.12
C THR A 141 -25.25 0.86 19.74
N ARG A 142 -26.14 1.00 18.76
CA ARG A 142 -25.90 0.52 17.39
C ARG A 142 -24.78 1.28 16.74
N ILE A 143 -24.04 0.57 15.91
CA ILE A 143 -23.09 1.17 14.97
C ILE A 143 -23.81 1.40 13.64
N GLN A 144 -23.54 2.53 13.02
CA GLN A 144 -24.13 2.98 11.76
C GLN A 144 -23.07 3.48 10.79
N LEU A 145 -23.50 3.73 9.58
CA LEU A 145 -22.76 4.50 8.58
C LEU A 145 -23.19 5.97 8.70
N TRP A 146 -22.23 6.89 8.72
CA TRP A 146 -22.53 8.33 8.80
C TRP A 146 -21.49 9.15 8.04
N THR A 147 -21.91 10.32 7.54
CA THR A 147 -20.98 11.28 6.92
C THR A 147 -19.81 11.55 7.86
N CYS A 148 -18.57 11.42 7.37
CA CYS A 148 -17.36 11.62 8.17
C CYS A 148 -17.29 13.06 8.67
N ASN A 149 -17.29 13.24 9.98
CA ASN A 149 -17.33 14.56 10.64
C ASN A 149 -16.20 14.77 11.67
N GLY A 150 -15.32 13.76 11.83
CA GLY A 150 -14.15 13.83 12.71
C GLY A 150 -14.42 13.77 14.21
N THR A 151 -15.68 13.56 14.64
CA THR A 151 -16.06 13.46 16.06
C THR A 151 -15.54 12.19 16.71
N ALA A 152 -15.53 12.14 18.05
CA ALA A 152 -15.10 10.96 18.81
C ALA A 152 -15.93 9.70 18.51
N ALA A 153 -17.18 9.85 18.05
CA ALA A 153 -18.04 8.74 17.66
C ALA A 153 -17.54 7.97 16.44
N GLN A 154 -16.58 8.54 15.68
CA GLN A 154 -16.02 7.97 14.47
C GLN A 154 -14.54 7.61 14.60
N LYS A 155 -13.95 7.78 15.81
CA LYS A 155 -12.51 7.51 16.02
C LYS A 155 -12.31 6.15 16.66
N TRP A 156 -11.62 5.29 15.91
CA TRP A 156 -11.41 3.89 16.26
C TRP A 156 -9.93 3.54 16.35
N THR A 157 -9.56 2.79 17.36
CA THR A 157 -8.28 2.08 17.39
C THR A 157 -8.57 0.65 16.95
N ALA A 158 -8.24 0.33 15.72
CA ALA A 158 -8.43 -0.99 15.15
C ALA A 158 -7.10 -1.78 15.16
N PRO A 159 -7.14 -3.13 15.14
CA PRO A 159 -5.98 -3.92 14.80
C PRO A 159 -5.43 -3.43 13.46
N ALA A 160 -4.11 -3.31 13.34
CA ALA A 160 -3.52 -2.91 12.07
C ALA A 160 -3.99 -3.86 10.96
N ALA A 161 -4.48 -3.31 9.86
CA ALA A 161 -4.90 -4.12 8.72
C ALA A 161 -3.74 -5.03 8.28
N GLY A 162 -3.91 -6.36 8.43
CA GLY A 162 -2.80 -7.29 8.27
C GLY A 162 -1.68 -7.03 9.28
N GLY A 163 -2.02 -7.21 10.57
CA GLY A 163 -1.22 -7.06 11.78
C GLY A 163 0.21 -6.64 11.63
N GLY A 164 0.52 -5.53 12.18
CA GLY A 164 1.86 -4.97 12.23
C GLY A 164 2.96 -5.81 12.85
N THR A 165 3.36 -6.81 12.16
CA THR A 165 4.76 -7.02 11.88
C THR A 165 4.97 -6.42 10.50
N THR A 166 5.93 -5.52 10.34
CA THR A 166 6.54 -5.23 9.03
C THR A 166 6.44 -6.52 8.25
N PRO A 167 5.83 -6.58 7.03
CA PRO A 167 5.83 -7.82 6.27
C PRO A 167 7.22 -8.36 6.45
N SER A 168 7.37 -9.58 6.99
CA SER A 168 8.69 -10.08 7.37
C SER A 168 9.51 -10.05 6.09
N GLY A 169 10.25 -8.96 5.87
CA GLY A 169 10.98 -8.74 4.65
C GLY A 169 10.98 -7.35 4.02
N PHE A 170 10.13 -6.38 4.43
CA PHE A 170 10.32 -5.03 3.89
C PHE A 170 11.59 -4.41 4.45
N VAL A 171 12.45 -3.95 3.55
CA VAL A 171 13.84 -3.56 3.87
C VAL A 171 13.97 -2.21 4.55
N VAL A 172 12.87 -1.44 4.65
CA VAL A 172 12.81 -0.14 5.34
C VAL A 172 12.02 -0.30 6.62
N THR A 173 12.59 0.03 7.76
CA THR A 173 11.89 0.08 9.05
C THR A 173 11.15 1.41 9.21
N GLU A 174 10.17 1.46 10.12
CA GLU A 174 9.47 2.71 10.42
C GLU A 174 10.41 3.81 10.94
N ALA A 175 11.40 3.44 11.75
CA ALA A 175 12.42 4.37 12.24
C ALA A 175 13.23 4.99 11.09
N GLN A 176 13.65 4.18 10.11
CA GLN A 176 14.35 4.64 8.91
C GLN A 176 13.45 5.51 8.04
N PHE A 177 12.17 5.14 7.85
CA PHE A 177 11.21 5.97 7.13
C PHE A 177 10.99 7.33 7.81
N ASN A 178 10.89 7.36 9.14
CA ASN A 178 10.82 8.60 9.93
C ASN A 178 12.07 9.46 9.78
N GLN A 179 13.25 8.82 9.71
CA GLN A 179 14.52 9.51 9.46
C GLN A 179 14.63 10.07 8.03
N MET A 180 14.06 9.37 7.03
CA MET A 180 14.00 9.83 5.65
C MET A 180 13.10 11.07 5.50
N PHE A 181 11.98 11.09 6.22
CA PHE A 181 10.90 12.09 6.08
C PHE A 181 10.48 12.70 7.42
N PRO A 182 11.34 13.45 8.10
CA PRO A 182 11.05 13.97 9.45
C PRO A 182 9.94 15.02 9.46
N GLY A 183 9.71 15.72 8.34
CA GLY A 183 8.69 16.77 8.21
C GLY A 183 7.47 16.39 7.39
N ARG A 184 7.25 15.09 7.14
CA ARG A 184 6.15 14.64 6.28
C ARG A 184 4.77 14.97 6.83
N ASN A 185 3.82 15.12 5.92
CA ASN A 185 2.40 15.17 6.25
C ASN A 185 1.96 13.82 6.87
N SER A 186 1.14 13.87 7.91
CA SER A 186 0.63 12.67 8.60
C SER A 186 -0.18 11.75 7.70
N PHE A 187 -0.73 12.24 6.59
CA PHE A 187 -1.35 11.45 5.54
C PHE A 187 -0.41 10.35 5.02
N TYR A 188 0.86 10.66 4.82
CA TYR A 188 1.86 9.70 4.36
C TYR A 188 2.43 8.88 5.52
N SER A 189 1.59 8.03 6.13
CA SER A 189 2.00 7.14 7.20
C SER A 189 2.86 5.97 6.70
N TYR A 190 3.77 5.48 7.55
CA TYR A 190 4.52 4.26 7.27
C TYR A 190 3.59 3.05 7.12
N SER A 191 2.56 2.96 7.97
CA SER A 191 1.54 1.89 7.89
C SER A 191 0.79 1.92 6.55
N GLY A 192 0.51 3.10 5.99
CA GLY A 192 -0.09 3.24 4.66
C GLY A 192 0.80 2.69 3.55
N LEU A 193 2.12 2.98 3.60
CA LEU A 193 3.10 2.39 2.68
C LEU A 193 3.14 0.86 2.81
N VAL A 194 3.27 0.34 4.03
CA VAL A 194 3.34 -1.10 4.29
C VAL A 194 2.07 -1.82 3.82
N ALA A 195 0.88 -1.26 4.05
CA ALA A 195 -0.38 -1.82 3.56
C ALA A 195 -0.44 -1.89 2.02
N ALA A 196 0.21 -0.95 1.32
CA ALA A 196 0.23 -0.92 -0.13
C ALA A 196 1.17 -1.96 -0.76
N LEU A 197 2.17 -2.48 -0.03
CA LEU A 197 3.18 -3.42 -0.56
C LEU A 197 2.56 -4.73 -1.08
N SER A 198 1.44 -5.16 -0.52
CA SER A 198 0.75 -6.38 -0.94
C SER A 198 0.26 -6.32 -2.39
N ALA A 199 0.02 -5.12 -2.93
CA ALA A 199 -0.39 -4.94 -4.33
C ALA A 199 0.77 -5.19 -5.31
N TYR A 200 2.02 -5.02 -4.85
CA TYR A 200 3.23 -5.21 -5.68
C TYR A 200 4.31 -5.96 -4.86
N PRO A 201 4.15 -7.27 -4.64
CA PRO A 201 5.02 -8.04 -3.73
C PRO A 201 6.47 -8.18 -4.22
N ALA A 202 6.75 -7.90 -5.50
CA ALA A 202 8.10 -7.88 -6.05
C ALA A 202 8.88 -6.62 -5.67
N PHE A 203 8.19 -5.50 -5.36
CA PHE A 203 8.81 -4.23 -4.98
C PHE A 203 9.69 -4.38 -3.74
N ALA A 204 10.93 -3.92 -3.84
CA ALA A 204 11.95 -4.02 -2.79
C ALA A 204 12.08 -5.43 -2.18
N ASN A 205 11.74 -6.46 -2.96
CA ASN A 205 11.77 -7.86 -2.56
C ASN A 205 12.44 -8.77 -3.61
N THR A 206 12.93 -8.22 -4.70
CA THR A 206 13.61 -8.94 -5.78
C THR A 206 15.13 -8.73 -5.70
N GLY A 207 15.90 -9.80 -5.93
CA GLY A 207 17.35 -9.75 -5.94
C GLY A 207 18.00 -9.88 -4.56
N SER A 208 19.24 -9.42 -4.43
CA SER A 208 19.99 -9.42 -3.17
C SER A 208 19.45 -8.37 -2.19
N ASP A 209 19.79 -8.49 -0.91
CA ASP A 209 19.41 -7.48 0.10
C ASP A 209 19.89 -6.07 -0.25
N THR A 210 21.05 -5.96 -0.92
CA THR A 210 21.54 -4.67 -1.42
C THR A 210 20.61 -4.11 -2.50
N VAL A 211 20.20 -4.93 -3.47
CA VAL A 211 19.30 -4.51 -4.56
C VAL A 211 17.93 -4.11 -4.01
N LYS A 212 17.37 -4.89 -3.06
CA LYS A 212 16.09 -4.57 -2.40
C LYS A 212 16.14 -3.21 -1.71
N LYS A 213 17.21 -2.93 -0.96
CA LYS A 213 17.41 -1.65 -0.27
C LYS A 213 17.66 -0.50 -1.25
N GLN A 214 18.42 -0.73 -2.31
CA GLN A 214 18.63 0.25 -3.36
C GLN A 214 17.32 0.60 -4.07
N GLU A 215 16.48 -0.38 -4.38
CA GLU A 215 15.16 -0.12 -4.98
C GLU A 215 14.25 0.68 -4.06
N ALA A 216 14.15 0.30 -2.78
CA ALA A 216 13.37 1.05 -1.82
C ALA A 216 13.86 2.49 -1.67
N ALA A 217 15.18 2.70 -1.56
CA ALA A 217 15.79 4.03 -1.52
C ALA A 217 15.49 4.85 -2.78
N ALA A 218 15.56 4.22 -3.96
CA ALA A 218 15.33 4.86 -5.24
C ALA A 218 13.86 5.32 -5.40
N PHE A 219 12.92 4.47 -5.07
CA PHE A 219 11.49 4.84 -5.07
C PHE A 219 11.23 6.00 -4.12
N LEU A 220 11.67 5.88 -2.87
CA LEU A 220 11.45 6.91 -1.85
C LEU A 220 12.17 8.22 -2.17
N ALA A 221 13.32 8.19 -2.84
CA ALA A 221 14.03 9.40 -3.29
C ALA A 221 13.26 10.15 -4.39
N ASN A 222 12.68 9.43 -5.34
CA ASN A 222 11.80 10.04 -6.34
C ASN A 222 10.54 10.63 -5.68
N VAL A 223 9.90 9.87 -4.77
CA VAL A 223 8.77 10.35 -3.97
C VAL A 223 9.13 11.62 -3.17
N ASN A 224 10.33 11.67 -2.58
CA ASN A 224 10.82 12.85 -1.87
C ASN A 224 10.85 14.09 -2.77
N HIS A 225 11.31 13.94 -3.99
CA HIS A 225 11.38 15.03 -4.97
C HIS A 225 9.98 15.48 -5.40
N GLU A 226 9.10 14.54 -5.79
CA GLU A 226 7.74 14.82 -6.30
C GLU A 226 6.86 15.54 -5.28
N THR A 227 7.09 15.30 -3.99
CA THR A 227 6.19 15.75 -2.92
C THR A 227 6.81 16.77 -1.96
N GLY A 228 8.03 17.23 -2.23
CA GLY A 228 8.78 18.09 -1.29
C GLY A 228 9.02 17.40 0.06
N GLY A 229 9.39 16.12 0.05
CA GLY A 229 9.64 15.35 1.28
C GLY A 229 8.37 14.77 1.91
N LEU A 230 7.41 14.36 1.10
CA LEU A 230 6.08 13.88 1.55
C LEU A 230 5.27 14.97 2.28
N VAL A 231 5.50 16.24 1.95
CA VAL A 231 4.72 17.36 2.49
C VAL A 231 3.44 17.59 1.68
N HIS A 232 3.54 17.55 0.36
CA HIS A 232 2.43 17.85 -0.54
C HIS A 232 1.70 16.59 -0.97
N ILE A 233 0.40 16.52 -0.69
CA ILE A 233 -0.47 15.42 -1.11
C ILE A 233 -0.94 15.66 -2.55
N VAL A 234 -1.16 16.91 -2.92
CA VAL A 234 -1.66 17.34 -4.21
C VAL A 234 -0.74 18.38 -4.84
N GLU A 235 -0.77 18.48 -6.15
CA GLU A 235 -0.07 19.50 -6.91
C GLU A 235 -0.38 20.92 -6.39
N GLN A 236 0.67 21.73 -6.21
CA GLN A 236 0.53 23.07 -5.63
C GLN A 236 0.15 24.13 -6.67
N ASN A 237 0.48 23.92 -7.94
CA ASN A 237 0.12 24.86 -9.00
C ASN A 237 -1.28 24.58 -9.56
N THR A 238 -2.30 25.15 -8.93
CA THR A 238 -3.71 24.97 -9.33
C THR A 238 -4.03 25.46 -10.74
N ALA A 239 -3.22 26.34 -11.31
CA ALA A 239 -3.39 26.81 -12.69
C ALA A 239 -3.18 25.70 -13.73
N ASN A 240 -2.44 24.64 -13.37
CA ASN A 240 -2.21 23.48 -14.24
C ASN A 240 -3.38 22.48 -14.26
N TYR A 241 -4.28 22.50 -13.28
CA TYR A 241 -5.32 21.49 -13.12
C TYR A 241 -6.13 21.19 -14.38
N PRO A 242 -6.58 22.21 -15.16
CA PRO A 242 -7.34 21.94 -16.39
C PRO A 242 -6.53 21.27 -17.50
N ALA A 243 -5.19 21.30 -17.43
CA ALA A 243 -4.32 20.73 -18.46
C ALA A 243 -4.29 19.19 -18.43
N TYR A 244 -4.64 18.57 -17.31
CA TYR A 244 -4.53 17.11 -17.12
C TYR A 244 -5.72 16.31 -17.63
N CYS A 245 -6.59 16.90 -18.44
CA CYS A 245 -7.67 16.23 -19.10
C CYS A 245 -7.35 16.02 -20.60
N ASN A 246 -7.06 14.77 -20.98
CA ASN A 246 -6.93 14.42 -22.40
C ASN A 246 -8.29 14.04 -22.97
N TRP A 247 -8.90 14.96 -23.68
CA TRP A 247 -10.22 14.78 -24.33
C TRP A 247 -10.21 13.80 -25.51
N SER A 248 -9.04 13.40 -26.01
CA SER A 248 -8.98 12.40 -27.09
C SER A 248 -9.28 10.98 -26.62
N MET A 249 -9.27 10.75 -25.29
CA MET A 249 -9.66 9.48 -24.71
C MET A 249 -11.17 9.29 -24.80
N SER A 250 -11.62 8.10 -25.24
CA SER A 250 -13.06 7.82 -25.47
C SER A 250 -13.93 7.98 -24.22
N TYR A 251 -13.35 7.82 -23.03
CA TYR A 251 -14.03 8.01 -21.73
C TYR A 251 -13.99 9.46 -21.23
N GLY A 252 -13.25 10.35 -21.89
CA GLY A 252 -13.14 11.77 -21.53
C GLY A 252 -12.66 12.02 -20.09
N CYS A 253 -13.28 13.01 -19.45
CA CYS A 253 -12.97 13.44 -18.08
C CYS A 253 -14.25 13.50 -17.22
N PRO A 254 -14.82 12.36 -16.83
CA PRO A 254 -16.13 12.31 -16.16
C PRO A 254 -16.12 13.00 -14.77
N ALA A 255 -14.99 13.04 -14.05
CA ALA A 255 -14.89 13.76 -12.79
C ALA A 255 -14.75 15.29 -12.96
N GLY A 256 -14.62 15.77 -14.20
CA GLY A 256 -14.41 17.17 -14.56
C GLY A 256 -13.01 17.46 -15.11
N GLN A 257 -12.91 18.49 -15.96
CA GLN A 257 -11.65 18.84 -16.63
C GLN A 257 -10.49 19.08 -15.67
N ALA A 258 -10.73 19.76 -14.55
CA ALA A 258 -9.72 20.11 -13.57
C ALA A 258 -9.54 19.05 -12.45
N ALA A 259 -10.00 17.80 -12.67
CA ALA A 259 -10.03 16.80 -11.62
C ALA A 259 -8.82 15.87 -11.59
N TYR A 260 -7.95 15.87 -12.62
CA TYR A 260 -6.90 14.85 -12.78
C TYR A 260 -5.48 15.37 -12.56
N TYR A 261 -5.35 16.38 -11.71
CA TYR A 261 -4.06 16.94 -11.28
C TYR A 261 -3.25 15.96 -10.43
N GLY A 262 -1.98 16.29 -10.22
CA GLY A 262 -1.03 15.46 -9.48
C GLY A 262 -1.47 15.15 -8.05
N ARG A 263 -1.49 13.85 -7.66
CA ARG A 263 -1.84 13.38 -6.33
C ARG A 263 -0.95 12.24 -5.86
N GLY A 264 -0.80 12.18 -4.55
CA GLY A 264 -0.10 11.08 -3.90
C GLY A 264 1.42 11.13 -4.07
N PRO A 265 2.13 10.06 -3.68
CA PRO A 265 3.58 10.06 -3.56
C PRO A 265 4.33 10.20 -4.89
N ILE A 266 3.71 9.84 -6.01
CA ILE A 266 4.30 9.98 -7.35
C ILE A 266 3.64 11.09 -8.19
N GLN A 267 2.76 11.90 -7.57
CA GLN A 267 2.00 12.96 -8.26
C GLN A 267 1.27 12.43 -9.50
N LEU A 268 0.52 11.32 -9.32
CA LEU A 268 -0.29 10.72 -10.38
C LEU A 268 -1.18 11.78 -11.02
N SER A 269 -1.04 12.01 -12.31
CA SER A 269 -1.79 13.01 -13.10
C SER A 269 -2.26 12.44 -14.42
N TRP A 270 -3.19 13.15 -15.10
CA TRP A 270 -3.86 12.78 -16.33
C TRP A 270 -4.97 11.74 -16.18
N ASN A 271 -6.11 12.00 -16.79
CA ASN A 271 -7.27 11.09 -16.76
C ASN A 271 -6.93 9.66 -17.21
N PHE A 272 -6.06 9.49 -18.20
CA PHE A 272 -5.66 8.15 -18.65
C PHE A 272 -4.82 7.39 -17.62
N ASN A 273 -3.97 8.06 -16.85
CA ASN A 273 -3.21 7.41 -15.76
C ASN A 273 -4.13 7.07 -14.59
N TYR A 274 -5.09 7.95 -14.24
CA TYR A 274 -6.08 7.63 -13.21
C TYR A 274 -6.92 6.41 -13.60
N LYS A 275 -7.35 6.33 -14.86
CA LYS A 275 -8.07 5.15 -15.35
C LYS A 275 -7.21 3.89 -15.29
N ALA A 276 -6.00 3.94 -15.83
CA ALA A 276 -5.12 2.78 -15.89
C ALA A 276 -4.73 2.28 -14.48
N ALA A 277 -4.42 3.19 -13.55
CA ALA A 277 -4.16 2.85 -12.15
C ALA A 277 -5.41 2.27 -11.48
N GLY A 278 -6.57 2.86 -11.74
CA GLY A 278 -7.85 2.38 -11.23
C GLY A 278 -8.17 0.96 -11.69
N ASP A 279 -8.06 0.70 -12.98
CA ASP A 279 -8.29 -0.63 -13.56
C ASP A 279 -7.33 -1.68 -12.94
N ALA A 280 -6.05 -1.34 -12.81
CA ALA A 280 -5.04 -2.24 -12.25
C ALA A 280 -5.25 -2.54 -10.76
N LEU A 281 -5.80 -1.58 -10.01
CA LEU A 281 -5.99 -1.67 -8.55
C LEU A 281 -7.41 -2.10 -8.16
N GLY A 282 -8.33 -2.28 -9.13
CA GLY A 282 -9.73 -2.57 -8.89
C GLY A 282 -10.49 -1.41 -8.23
N LEU A 283 -10.13 -0.17 -8.58
CA LEU A 283 -10.69 1.07 -8.03
C LEU A 283 -11.22 1.96 -9.16
N ASP A 284 -12.33 2.65 -8.94
CA ASP A 284 -12.83 3.63 -9.89
C ASP A 284 -12.16 5.00 -9.67
N LEU A 285 -10.90 5.12 -10.08
CA LEU A 285 -10.15 6.37 -9.95
C LEU A 285 -10.47 7.36 -11.07
N LEU A 286 -11.09 6.92 -12.16
CA LEU A 286 -11.50 7.83 -13.24
C LEU A 286 -12.66 8.71 -12.80
N ASN A 287 -13.68 8.14 -12.18
CA ASN A 287 -14.82 8.90 -11.66
C ASN A 287 -14.57 9.48 -10.26
N ASN A 288 -13.63 8.91 -9.51
CA ASN A 288 -13.32 9.33 -8.14
C ASN A 288 -11.82 9.51 -7.92
N PRO A 289 -11.16 10.48 -8.60
CA PRO A 289 -9.72 10.71 -8.47
C PRO A 289 -9.31 11.17 -7.06
N TRP A 290 -10.24 11.72 -6.28
CA TRP A 290 -9.99 12.19 -4.91
C TRP A 290 -9.63 11.07 -3.94
N LEU A 291 -9.91 9.80 -4.24
CA LEU A 291 -9.45 8.66 -3.44
C LEU A 291 -7.94 8.68 -3.24
N VAL A 292 -7.18 9.13 -4.24
CA VAL A 292 -5.70 9.20 -4.16
C VAL A 292 -5.22 10.24 -3.15
N GLN A 293 -6.00 11.27 -2.83
CA GLN A 293 -5.63 12.28 -1.83
C GLN A 293 -6.29 12.05 -0.46
N ASN A 294 -7.32 11.21 -0.40
CA ASN A 294 -8.10 10.98 0.81
C ASN A 294 -7.75 9.66 1.53
N ASP A 295 -7.12 8.71 0.81
CA ASP A 295 -6.73 7.41 1.34
C ASP A 295 -5.23 7.17 1.12
N ALA A 296 -4.48 7.09 2.22
CA ALA A 296 -3.03 6.90 2.18
C ALA A 296 -2.62 5.56 1.52
N SER A 297 -3.40 4.48 1.72
CA SER A 297 -3.11 3.19 1.09
C SER A 297 -3.36 3.25 -0.42
N VAL A 298 -4.42 3.92 -0.86
CA VAL A 298 -4.68 4.15 -2.29
C VAL A 298 -3.56 4.99 -2.90
N ALA A 299 -3.17 6.08 -2.23
CA ALA A 299 -2.05 6.93 -2.67
C ALA A 299 -0.76 6.12 -2.88
N TRP A 300 -0.35 5.31 -1.89
CA TRP A 300 0.84 4.47 -2.00
C TRP A 300 0.70 3.39 -3.08
N ARG A 301 -0.48 2.76 -3.22
CA ARG A 301 -0.73 1.77 -4.27
C ARG A 301 -0.61 2.37 -5.67
N THR A 302 -1.06 3.60 -5.90
CA THR A 302 -0.87 4.29 -7.19
C THR A 302 0.60 4.58 -7.47
N GLY A 303 1.38 4.97 -6.45
CA GLY A 303 2.82 5.15 -6.58
C GLY A 303 3.55 3.86 -6.92
N LEU A 304 3.22 2.76 -6.23
CA LEU A 304 3.78 1.43 -6.50
C LEU A 304 3.33 0.88 -7.86
N TRP A 305 2.08 1.14 -8.27
CA TRP A 305 1.59 0.82 -9.61
C TRP A 305 2.48 1.46 -10.67
N TYR A 306 2.70 2.77 -10.57
CA TYR A 306 3.55 3.48 -11.53
C TYR A 306 4.97 2.89 -11.56
N TRP A 307 5.58 2.74 -10.41
CA TRP A 307 6.94 2.23 -10.26
C TRP A 307 7.16 0.84 -10.87
N ASN A 308 6.19 -0.05 -10.72
CA ASN A 308 6.31 -1.45 -11.16
C ASN A 308 5.83 -1.67 -12.59
N THR A 309 4.98 -0.80 -13.15
CA THR A 309 4.27 -1.10 -14.40
C THR A 309 4.41 -0.04 -15.48
N GLN A 310 4.84 1.19 -15.14
CA GLN A 310 4.90 2.28 -16.11
C GLN A 310 6.34 2.63 -16.48
N ASN A 311 6.61 2.70 -17.79
CA ASN A 311 7.89 3.17 -18.30
C ASN A 311 7.95 4.71 -18.36
N GLY A 312 6.79 5.37 -18.37
CA GLY A 312 6.70 6.82 -18.61
C GLY A 312 7.43 7.22 -19.89
N PRO A 313 8.21 8.32 -19.88
CA PRO A 313 9.03 8.72 -21.00
C PRO A 313 10.34 7.89 -21.15
N GLY A 314 10.58 6.94 -20.26
CA GLY A 314 11.72 6.04 -20.31
C GLY A 314 11.48 4.77 -21.13
N THR A 315 12.42 3.84 -21.07
CA THR A 315 12.37 2.56 -21.79
C THR A 315 12.06 1.37 -20.88
N MET A 316 12.04 1.60 -19.56
CA MET A 316 11.81 0.58 -18.54
C MET A 316 11.15 1.19 -17.30
N THR A 317 10.51 0.34 -16.50
CA THR A 317 9.93 0.72 -15.21
C THR A 317 11.00 1.04 -14.18
N GLY A 318 10.66 1.81 -13.14
CA GLY A 318 11.57 2.05 -12.03
C GLY A 318 12.03 0.76 -11.34
N HIS A 319 11.12 -0.21 -11.17
CA HIS A 319 11.44 -1.55 -10.66
C HIS A 319 12.52 -2.23 -11.51
N ASN A 320 12.28 -2.35 -12.81
CA ASN A 320 13.24 -3.01 -13.72
C ASN A 320 14.57 -2.28 -13.78
N ALA A 321 14.57 -0.94 -13.68
CA ALA A 321 15.80 -0.15 -13.68
C ALA A 321 16.71 -0.53 -12.49
N MET A 322 16.14 -0.73 -11.32
CA MET A 322 16.89 -1.08 -10.12
C MET A 322 17.26 -2.55 -10.07
N VAL A 323 16.31 -3.44 -10.33
CA VAL A 323 16.52 -4.89 -10.22
C VAL A 323 17.49 -5.42 -11.26
N ASN A 324 17.51 -4.85 -12.47
CA ASN A 324 18.40 -5.25 -13.55
C ASN A 324 19.73 -4.47 -13.58
N GLY A 325 19.99 -3.59 -12.61
CA GLY A 325 21.24 -2.84 -12.50
C GLY A 325 21.41 -1.72 -13.54
N ALA A 326 20.31 -1.28 -14.19
CA ALA A 326 20.36 -0.13 -15.11
C ALA A 326 20.60 1.20 -14.36
N GLY A 327 20.29 1.26 -13.07
CA GLY A 327 20.66 2.32 -12.14
C GLY A 327 19.61 3.40 -11.94
N PHE A 328 19.88 4.26 -10.96
CA PHE A 328 18.94 5.27 -10.48
C PHE A 328 18.54 6.29 -11.57
N GLY A 329 19.45 6.68 -12.45
CA GLY A 329 19.16 7.59 -13.57
C GLY A 329 18.02 7.10 -14.47
N GLN A 330 17.87 5.79 -14.66
CA GLN A 330 16.76 5.24 -15.45
C GLN A 330 15.42 5.37 -14.71
N THR A 331 15.42 5.39 -13.39
CA THR A 331 14.18 5.65 -12.61
C THR A 331 13.71 7.10 -12.76
N ILE A 332 14.64 8.05 -12.81
CA ILE A 332 14.33 9.46 -13.11
C ILE A 332 13.76 9.57 -14.53
N ARG A 333 14.39 8.87 -15.49
CA ARG A 333 13.94 8.85 -16.89
C ARG A 333 12.51 8.28 -17.01
N SER A 334 12.18 7.24 -16.26
CA SER A 334 10.82 6.67 -16.21
C SER A 334 9.78 7.66 -15.70
N ILE A 335 10.13 8.50 -14.72
CA ILE A 335 9.13 9.40 -14.10
C ILE A 335 9.01 10.71 -14.89
N ASN A 336 10.12 11.39 -15.16
CA ASN A 336 10.09 12.75 -15.72
C ASN A 336 11.22 13.02 -16.74
N GLY A 337 11.70 11.97 -17.42
CA GLY A 337 12.87 12.04 -18.31
C GLY A 337 12.79 13.11 -19.39
N THR A 338 11.60 13.34 -19.96
CA THR A 338 11.40 14.36 -21.00
C THR A 338 11.72 15.77 -20.52
N LEU A 339 11.51 16.06 -19.23
CA LEU A 339 11.71 17.40 -18.66
C LEU A 339 13.03 17.55 -17.91
N GLU A 340 13.59 16.45 -17.40
CA GLU A 340 14.74 16.52 -16.49
C GLU A 340 16.02 15.97 -17.08
N CYS A 341 15.96 14.85 -17.83
CA CYS A 341 17.15 14.13 -18.32
C CYS A 341 17.84 14.81 -19.51
N ASP A 342 19.00 14.30 -19.88
CA ASP A 342 19.81 14.74 -21.02
C ASP A 342 20.16 16.24 -20.95
N GLY A 343 20.50 16.71 -19.75
CA GLY A 343 20.90 18.10 -19.50
C GLY A 343 19.77 19.13 -19.47
N ARG A 344 18.49 18.72 -19.54
CA ARG A 344 17.34 19.65 -19.55
C ARG A 344 17.13 20.33 -18.22
N ASN A 345 17.20 19.58 -17.10
CA ASN A 345 17.11 20.16 -15.76
C ASN A 345 18.04 19.46 -14.77
N PRO A 346 19.36 19.76 -14.84
CA PRO A 346 20.34 19.09 -14.00
C PRO A 346 20.14 19.33 -12.50
N ALA A 347 19.53 20.44 -12.11
CA ALA A 347 19.27 20.74 -10.71
C ALA A 347 18.19 19.80 -10.09
N GLN A 348 17.16 19.45 -10.86
CA GLN A 348 16.16 18.48 -10.40
C GLN A 348 16.72 17.05 -10.36
N VAL A 349 17.50 16.66 -11.37
CA VAL A 349 18.23 15.39 -11.36
C VAL A 349 19.13 15.29 -10.14
N GLN A 350 19.91 16.36 -9.84
CA GLN A 350 20.79 16.40 -8.67
C GLN A 350 20.00 16.26 -7.36
N SER A 351 18.87 16.96 -7.22
CA SER A 351 18.01 16.86 -6.03
C SER A 351 17.51 15.41 -5.78
N ARG A 352 17.16 14.68 -6.85
CA ARG A 352 16.78 13.27 -6.75
C ARG A 352 17.97 12.38 -6.35
N VAL A 353 19.13 12.62 -6.94
CA VAL A 353 20.38 11.89 -6.64
C VAL A 353 20.81 12.12 -5.19
N ASP A 354 20.74 13.35 -4.69
CA ASP A 354 21.08 13.68 -3.30
C ASP A 354 20.15 12.96 -2.31
N ALA A 355 18.85 12.94 -2.59
CA ALA A 355 17.87 12.19 -1.79
C ALA A 355 18.18 10.68 -1.84
N TYR A 356 18.50 10.14 -3.00
CA TYR A 356 18.83 8.72 -3.16
C TYR A 356 20.08 8.34 -2.37
N ASN A 357 21.15 9.12 -2.47
CA ASN A 357 22.39 8.92 -1.73
C ASN A 357 22.14 8.92 -0.22
N ARG A 358 21.35 9.90 0.25
CA ARG A 358 20.96 10.00 1.67
C ARG A 358 20.17 8.77 2.12
N PHE A 359 19.20 8.33 1.35
CA PHE A 359 18.34 7.19 1.72
C PHE A 359 19.08 5.86 1.65
N ALA A 360 19.93 5.66 0.65
CA ALA A 360 20.82 4.50 0.57
C ALA A 360 21.74 4.43 1.80
N GLY A 361 22.30 5.57 2.23
CA GLY A 361 23.09 5.66 3.46
C GLY A 361 22.30 5.29 4.73
N ILE A 362 21.03 5.75 4.86
CA ILE A 362 20.13 5.35 5.97
C ILE A 362 19.89 3.84 5.98
N LEU A 363 19.79 3.22 4.80
CA LEU A 363 19.59 1.77 4.66
C LEU A 363 20.89 0.96 4.74
N GLY A 364 22.04 1.62 4.89
CA GLY A 364 23.35 0.98 5.01
C GLY A 364 23.82 0.29 3.74
N VAL A 365 23.50 0.85 2.57
CA VAL A 365 23.97 0.37 1.27
C VAL A 365 24.59 1.49 0.43
N THR A 366 25.47 1.11 -0.49
CA THR A 366 25.97 2.04 -1.52
C THR A 366 24.91 2.27 -2.58
N PRO A 367 24.83 3.47 -3.20
CA PRO A 367 23.83 3.77 -4.23
C PRO A 367 23.95 2.96 -5.51
N GLY A 368 25.11 2.37 -5.79
CA GLY A 368 25.40 1.70 -7.06
C GLY A 368 25.86 2.67 -8.14
N ALA A 369 25.87 2.18 -9.39
CA ALA A 369 26.28 2.95 -10.56
C ALA A 369 25.11 3.67 -11.26
N ASN A 370 25.40 4.47 -12.28
CA ASN A 370 24.44 5.11 -13.19
C ASN A 370 23.38 5.95 -12.44
N LEU A 371 23.86 6.89 -11.63
CA LEU A 371 22.98 7.72 -10.79
C LEU A 371 22.23 8.79 -11.59
N TYR A 372 22.80 9.25 -12.69
CA TYR A 372 22.29 10.37 -13.51
C TYR A 372 21.67 9.88 -14.83
N CYS A 373 20.86 10.72 -15.44
CA CYS A 373 20.26 10.45 -16.75
C CYS A 373 20.56 11.52 -17.85
#